data_fe935300674a20d23cd703f1d0fec2b6
#
_entry.id   fe935300674a20d23cd703f1d0fec2b6
#
_cell.length_a   1.000
_cell.length_b   1.000
_cell.length_c   1.000
_cell.angle_alpha   90.00
_cell.angle_beta   90.00
_cell.angle_gamma   90.00
#
_symmetry.space_group_name_H-M   'P 1'
#
loop_
_entity.id
_entity.type
_entity.pdbx_description
1 polymer ?
#
loop_
_entity_poly.entity_id
_entity_poly.type
_entity_poly.pdbx_seq_one_letter_code
_entity_poly.pdbx_strand_id
1 'polypeptide(L)'
;MKLELGKKRNSSAAATAVGMMAIVLWSLMMGLVRLVSESFSATLGPALIYTCGAILLLIFRRPKPLSQAPRKYLLIGGGLFVFYETSIALSVGLAATSAQSVEISLVNYLWPTLMVLLAAAVSHRKHAVAYAIPGAIVATAGVIVSVGGNSGLDWHVAAHNVASNPLPYLLAFAGAFAWSVYAVITPSMAKGYDGTSLFFPMVTCTLWVIHIVTSVVGGAGGSGNADGASGVGISAALGNLGGWIAVQPVSAWLTVVFAAVAIAGGYACWGYGILHGSMETMAVASYATPVLSVGASALLLHLSLSLPFWCGALLVAAGSVLNWLLQKR
;
A
#
# COMPACT_ATOMS: atom_id res chain seq x y z
N MET A 1 0.55 -6.88 43.71
CA MET A 1 -0.22 -7.60 42.68
C MET A 1 -1.19 -6.68 41.90
N LYS A 2 -2.14 -5.93 42.52
CA LYS A 2 -3.05 -5.02 41.78
C LYS A 2 -2.34 -3.89 41.06
N LEU A 3 -1.28 -3.29 41.63
CA LEU A 3 -0.47 -2.22 41.02
C LEU A 3 0.35 -2.71 39.82
N GLU A 4 0.89 -3.93 39.84
CA GLU A 4 1.64 -4.50 38.73
C GLU A 4 0.73 -4.90 37.58
N LEU A 5 -0.47 -5.43 37.87
CA LEU A 5 -1.49 -5.74 36.86
C LEU A 5 -2.01 -4.47 36.18
N GLY A 6 -2.18 -3.38 36.94
CA GLY A 6 -2.54 -2.05 36.38
C GLY A 6 -1.45 -1.48 35.48
N LYS A 7 -0.18 -1.59 35.87
CA LYS A 7 0.97 -1.12 35.10
C LYS A 7 1.15 -1.91 33.80
N LYS A 8 0.96 -3.24 33.85
CA LYS A 8 1.03 -4.14 32.67
C LYS A 8 -0.13 -3.90 31.71
N ARG A 9 -1.34 -3.61 32.22
CA ARG A 9 -2.52 -3.26 31.40
C ARG A 9 -2.38 -1.91 30.72
N ASN A 10 -1.84 -0.90 31.42
CA ASN A 10 -1.57 0.42 30.84
C ASN A 10 -0.46 0.37 29.77
N SER A 11 0.57 -0.43 29.99
CA SER A 11 1.62 -0.67 29.00
C SER A 11 1.09 -1.32 27.73
N SER A 12 0.20 -2.31 27.85
CA SER A 12 -0.45 -2.96 26.69
C SER A 12 -1.40 -2.01 25.95
N ALA A 13 -2.15 -1.16 26.65
CA ALA A 13 -3.02 -0.17 26.02
C ALA A 13 -2.22 0.90 25.24
N ALA A 14 -1.12 1.38 25.82
CA ALA A 14 -0.22 2.31 25.15
C ALA A 14 0.41 1.70 23.90
N ALA A 15 0.86 0.44 23.97
CA ALA A 15 1.40 -0.27 22.81
C ALA A 15 0.34 -0.48 21.71
N THR A 16 -0.90 -0.75 22.08
CA THR A 16 -2.02 -0.83 21.12
C THR A 16 -2.27 0.52 20.46
N ALA A 17 -2.23 1.62 21.20
CA ALA A 17 -2.38 2.97 20.65
C ALA A 17 -1.24 3.31 19.67
N VAL A 18 0.01 2.95 19.99
CA VAL A 18 1.14 3.07 19.05
C VAL A 18 0.88 2.23 17.79
N GLY A 19 0.41 0.99 17.92
CA GLY A 19 0.05 0.17 16.76
C GLY A 19 -1.06 0.77 15.91
N MET A 20 -2.07 1.38 16.52
CA MET A 20 -3.15 2.08 15.79
C MET A 20 -2.64 3.34 15.05
N MET A 21 -1.53 3.98 15.51
CA MET A 21 -0.90 5.06 14.77
C MET A 21 -0.50 4.64 13.35
N ALA A 22 -0.15 3.36 13.14
CA ALA A 22 0.14 2.82 11.82
C ALA A 22 -1.03 3.00 10.85
N ILE A 23 -2.27 2.81 11.32
CA ILE A 23 -3.48 2.95 10.50
C ILE A 23 -3.61 4.38 10.00
N VAL A 24 -3.35 5.36 10.87
CA VAL A 24 -3.36 6.78 10.51
C VAL A 24 -2.25 7.08 9.50
N LEU A 25 -1.03 6.62 9.75
CA LEU A 25 0.12 6.85 8.85
C LEU A 25 -0.12 6.22 7.47
N TRP A 26 -0.60 4.97 7.41
CA TRP A 26 -0.91 4.31 6.15
C TRP A 26 -2.10 4.93 5.42
N SER A 27 -3.05 5.52 6.16
CA SER A 27 -4.17 6.24 5.55
C SER A 27 -3.72 7.50 4.80
N LEU A 28 -2.65 8.15 5.21
CA LEU A 28 -2.05 9.30 4.51
C LEU A 28 -1.27 8.89 3.25
N MET A 29 -0.81 7.64 3.20
CA MET A 29 0.21 7.21 2.26
C MET A 29 -0.23 7.33 0.81
N MET A 30 -1.48 6.96 0.47
CA MET A 30 -1.96 6.99 -0.91
C MET A 30 -1.96 8.41 -1.49
N GLY A 31 -2.46 9.38 -0.73
CA GLY A 31 -2.40 10.80 -1.11
C GLY A 31 -0.98 11.33 -1.22
N LEU A 32 -0.10 10.96 -0.28
CA LEU A 32 1.30 11.38 -0.30
C LEU A 32 2.07 10.79 -1.48
N VAL A 33 1.89 9.49 -1.78
CA VAL A 33 2.51 8.85 -2.96
C VAL A 33 2.05 9.56 -4.24
N ARG A 34 0.76 9.92 -4.32
CA ARG A 34 0.24 10.65 -5.47
C ARG A 34 0.89 12.02 -5.61
N LEU A 35 0.93 12.84 -4.56
CA LEU A 35 1.58 14.17 -4.57
C LEU A 35 3.05 14.08 -4.98
N VAL A 36 3.79 13.11 -4.45
CA VAL A 36 5.19 12.92 -4.83
C VAL A 36 5.31 12.49 -6.29
N SER A 37 4.43 11.59 -6.77
CA SER A 37 4.44 11.14 -8.15
C SER A 37 4.09 12.25 -9.14
N GLU A 38 3.23 13.20 -8.76
CA GLU A 38 2.92 14.41 -9.55
C GLU A 38 4.12 15.37 -9.65
N SER A 39 4.92 15.45 -8.58
CA SER A 39 6.09 16.33 -8.54
C SER A 39 7.31 15.73 -9.26
N PHE A 40 7.57 14.44 -9.09
CA PHE A 40 8.80 13.80 -9.57
C PHE A 40 8.59 12.91 -10.80
N SER A 41 7.73 11.99 -10.78
CA SER A 41 7.13 11.14 -11.81
C SER A 41 6.53 9.89 -11.18
N ALA A 42 5.75 9.12 -11.95
CA ALA A 42 5.11 7.88 -11.51
C ALA A 42 6.09 6.81 -11.01
N THR A 43 7.34 6.83 -11.44
CA THR A 43 8.37 5.84 -11.07
C THR A 43 9.45 6.41 -10.16
N LEU A 44 9.87 7.67 -10.37
CA LEU A 44 10.89 8.31 -9.52
C LEU A 44 10.34 8.63 -8.13
N GLY A 45 9.12 9.15 -8.04
CA GLY A 45 8.50 9.50 -6.76
C GLY A 45 8.49 8.33 -5.77
N PRO A 46 7.90 7.18 -6.12
CA PRO A 46 7.97 5.99 -5.27
C PRO A 46 9.41 5.54 -4.95
N ALA A 47 10.34 5.56 -5.90
CA ALA A 47 11.73 5.19 -5.65
C ALA A 47 12.38 6.07 -4.57
N LEU A 48 12.13 7.38 -4.58
CA LEU A 48 12.61 8.32 -3.56
C LEU A 48 11.96 8.05 -2.19
N ILE A 49 10.64 7.84 -2.14
CA ILE A 49 9.92 7.53 -0.90
C ILE A 49 10.50 6.29 -0.23
N TYR A 50 10.63 5.19 -1.00
CA TYR A 50 11.14 3.93 -0.45
C TYR A 50 12.62 3.98 -0.12
N THR A 51 13.42 4.80 -0.82
CA THR A 51 14.83 5.05 -0.46
C THR A 51 14.92 5.71 0.93
N CYS A 52 14.20 6.81 1.14
CA CYS A 52 14.15 7.45 2.45
C CYS A 52 13.56 6.54 3.52
N GLY A 53 12.49 5.81 3.19
CA GLY A 53 11.85 4.85 4.10
C GLY A 53 12.78 3.70 4.50
N ALA A 54 13.55 3.14 3.56
CA ALA A 54 14.54 2.11 3.83
C ALA A 54 15.65 2.62 4.74
N ILE A 55 16.16 3.83 4.50
CA ILE A 55 17.18 4.47 5.35
C ILE A 55 16.62 4.64 6.77
N LEU A 56 15.40 5.16 6.93
CA LEU A 56 14.76 5.33 8.24
C LEU A 56 14.62 3.98 8.96
N LEU A 57 14.12 2.95 8.27
CA LEU A 57 13.98 1.62 8.88
C LEU A 57 15.32 1.00 9.27
N LEU A 58 16.36 1.13 8.45
CA LEU A 58 17.68 0.61 8.77
C LEU A 58 18.32 1.32 9.97
N ILE A 59 18.05 2.62 10.15
CA ILE A 59 18.55 3.39 11.30
C ILE A 59 17.81 3.00 12.58
N PHE A 60 16.47 2.99 12.54
CA PHE A 60 15.64 2.80 13.73
C PHE A 60 15.30 1.35 14.03
N ARG A 61 15.37 0.47 13.06
CA ARG A 61 15.00 -0.94 13.19
C ARG A 61 15.99 -1.84 12.46
N ARG A 62 17.14 -2.05 13.11
CA ARG A 62 18.22 -2.88 12.54
C ARG A 62 17.71 -4.26 12.14
N PRO A 63 18.02 -4.75 10.92
CA PRO A 63 17.63 -6.07 10.48
C PRO A 63 18.27 -7.14 11.36
N LYS A 64 17.53 -8.21 11.65
CA LYS A 64 18.08 -9.41 12.29
C LYS A 64 19.08 -10.08 11.33
N PRO A 65 20.08 -10.82 11.85
CA PRO A 65 21.04 -11.52 11.00
C PRO A 65 20.37 -12.44 9.97
N LEU A 66 20.81 -12.39 8.73
CA LEU A 66 20.29 -13.24 7.64
C LEU A 66 20.39 -14.74 7.93
N SER A 67 21.38 -15.15 8.74
CA SER A 67 21.55 -16.54 9.18
C SER A 67 20.36 -17.09 9.97
N GLN A 68 19.56 -16.21 10.58
CA GLN A 68 18.36 -16.57 11.33
C GLN A 68 17.10 -16.58 10.47
N ALA A 69 17.18 -16.07 9.24
CA ALA A 69 16.04 -15.93 8.37
C ALA A 69 15.71 -17.25 7.65
N PRO A 70 14.45 -17.73 7.71
CA PRO A 70 14.06 -18.90 6.94
C PRO A 70 14.14 -18.61 5.44
N ARG A 71 14.91 -19.40 4.70
CA ARG A 71 15.14 -19.19 3.25
C ARG A 71 13.84 -19.10 2.44
N LYS A 72 12.86 -19.97 2.73
CA LYS A 72 11.55 -19.91 2.06
C LYS A 72 10.82 -18.59 2.30
N TYR A 73 10.90 -18.05 3.53
CA TYR A 73 10.31 -16.76 3.84
C TYR A 73 11.00 -15.60 3.13
N LEU A 74 12.35 -15.63 3.03
CA LEU A 74 13.07 -14.61 2.30
C LEU A 74 12.69 -14.59 0.81
N LEU A 75 12.59 -15.76 0.18
CA LEU A 75 12.29 -15.86 -1.25
C LEU A 75 10.82 -15.59 -1.55
N ILE A 76 9.92 -16.33 -0.92
CA ILE A 76 8.48 -16.24 -1.22
C ILE A 76 7.86 -15.05 -0.52
N GLY A 77 8.08 -14.91 0.79
CA GLY A 77 7.56 -13.78 1.55
C GLY A 77 8.14 -12.45 1.10
N GLY A 78 9.47 -12.40 0.91
CA GLY A 78 10.15 -11.22 0.37
C GLY A 78 9.69 -10.86 -1.04
N GLY A 79 9.57 -11.86 -1.92
CA GLY A 79 9.05 -11.65 -3.28
C GLY A 79 7.62 -11.09 -3.30
N LEU A 80 6.72 -11.66 -2.50
CA LEU A 80 5.34 -11.17 -2.37
C LEU A 80 5.28 -9.75 -1.78
N PHE A 81 6.09 -9.48 -0.75
CA PHE A 81 6.18 -8.16 -0.14
C PHE A 81 6.68 -7.11 -1.15
N VAL A 82 7.79 -7.41 -1.84
CA VAL A 82 8.36 -6.52 -2.87
C VAL A 82 7.36 -6.29 -4.00
N PHE A 83 6.71 -7.34 -4.46
CA PHE A 83 5.69 -7.24 -5.50
C PHE A 83 4.52 -6.36 -5.06
N TYR A 84 4.00 -6.55 -3.84
CA TYR A 84 2.91 -5.74 -3.29
C TYR A 84 3.28 -4.26 -3.22
N GLU A 85 4.37 -3.94 -2.54
CA GLU A 85 4.79 -2.55 -2.31
C GLU A 85 5.10 -1.83 -3.63
N THR A 86 5.77 -2.52 -4.55
CA THR A 86 6.05 -1.99 -5.89
C THR A 86 4.76 -1.77 -6.69
N SER A 87 3.84 -2.75 -6.66
CA SER A 87 2.58 -2.68 -7.41
C SER A 87 1.70 -1.54 -6.92
N ILE A 88 1.53 -1.38 -5.61
CA ILE A 88 0.67 -0.31 -5.07
C ILE A 88 1.29 1.07 -5.29
N ALA A 89 2.59 1.21 -5.12
CA ALA A 89 3.27 2.48 -5.35
C ALA A 89 3.16 2.93 -6.81
N LEU A 90 3.38 2.01 -7.75
CA LEU A 90 3.24 2.29 -9.18
C LEU A 90 1.78 2.50 -9.59
N SER A 91 0.83 1.74 -9.03
CA SER A 91 -0.59 1.90 -9.36
C SER A 91 -1.09 3.30 -9.07
N VAL A 92 -0.72 3.85 -7.92
CA VAL A 92 -1.06 5.23 -7.52
C VAL A 92 -0.30 6.25 -8.37
N GLY A 93 0.99 6.00 -8.65
CA GLY A 93 1.82 6.89 -9.47
C GLY A 93 1.34 6.99 -10.92
N LEU A 94 0.89 5.88 -11.51
CA LEU A 94 0.42 5.79 -12.90
C LEU A 94 -1.05 6.21 -13.09
N ALA A 95 -1.75 6.58 -12.03
CA ALA A 95 -3.11 7.10 -12.12
C ALA A 95 -3.13 8.36 -13.00
N ALA A 96 -4.08 8.44 -13.93
CA ALA A 96 -4.20 9.59 -14.84
C ALA A 96 -4.63 10.87 -14.12
N THR A 97 -5.43 10.72 -13.06
CA THR A 97 -5.91 11.83 -12.23
C THR A 97 -5.79 11.51 -10.73
N SER A 98 -5.80 12.56 -9.91
CA SER A 98 -5.81 12.39 -8.45
C SER A 98 -7.09 11.67 -7.97
N ALA A 99 -8.24 11.89 -8.62
CA ALA A 99 -9.47 11.13 -8.34
C ALA A 99 -9.29 9.63 -8.65
N GLN A 100 -8.71 9.29 -9.80
CA GLN A 100 -8.41 7.90 -10.15
C GLN A 100 -7.45 7.24 -9.13
N SER A 101 -6.49 7.98 -8.58
CA SER A 101 -5.59 7.43 -7.53
C SER A 101 -6.34 7.03 -6.27
N VAL A 102 -7.41 7.73 -5.92
CA VAL A 102 -8.29 7.37 -4.78
C VAL A 102 -9.12 6.12 -5.11
N GLU A 103 -9.66 6.02 -6.34
CA GLU A 103 -10.37 4.80 -6.81
C GLU A 103 -9.47 3.57 -6.74
N ILE A 104 -8.24 3.68 -7.26
CA ILE A 104 -7.21 2.64 -7.24
C ILE A 104 -6.89 2.22 -5.79
N SER A 105 -6.82 3.18 -4.88
CA SER A 105 -6.61 2.89 -3.45
C SER A 105 -7.72 2.02 -2.88
N LEU A 106 -8.97 2.25 -3.28
CA LEU A 106 -10.10 1.42 -2.85
C LEU A 106 -10.05 0.00 -3.41
N VAL A 107 -9.57 -0.18 -4.65
CA VAL A 107 -9.29 -1.52 -5.20
C VAL A 107 -8.24 -2.23 -4.35
N ASN A 108 -7.17 -1.53 -3.96
CA ASN A 108 -6.17 -2.11 -3.07
C ASN A 108 -6.77 -2.51 -1.72
N TYR A 109 -7.70 -1.76 -1.18
CA TYR A 109 -8.36 -2.07 0.11
C TYR A 109 -9.30 -3.29 0.06
N LEU A 110 -9.35 -4.03 -1.03
CA LEU A 110 -9.91 -5.39 -1.05
C LEU A 110 -9.01 -6.43 -0.35
N TRP A 111 -7.74 -6.09 -0.03
CA TRP A 111 -6.80 -7.05 0.57
C TRP A 111 -7.32 -7.73 1.86
N PRO A 112 -8.06 -7.08 2.79
CA PRO A 112 -8.56 -7.77 3.96
C PRO A 112 -9.62 -8.82 3.60
N THR A 113 -10.47 -8.51 2.65
CA THR A 113 -11.48 -9.43 2.12
C THR A 113 -10.83 -10.63 1.42
N LEU A 114 -9.85 -10.38 0.54
CA LEU A 114 -9.08 -11.42 -0.13
C LEU A 114 -8.31 -12.30 0.87
N MET A 115 -7.74 -11.71 1.92
CA MET A 115 -7.05 -12.43 2.98
C MET A 115 -8.00 -13.38 3.70
N VAL A 116 -9.22 -12.94 4.03
CA VAL A 116 -10.23 -13.78 4.70
C VAL A 116 -10.67 -14.93 3.78
N LEU A 117 -10.91 -14.65 2.49
CA LEU A 117 -11.25 -15.68 1.50
C LEU A 117 -10.14 -16.71 1.34
N LEU A 118 -8.89 -16.29 1.23
CA LEU A 118 -7.73 -17.18 1.12
C LEU A 118 -7.52 -18.00 2.40
N ALA A 119 -7.61 -17.36 3.57
CA ALA A 119 -7.52 -18.05 4.86
C ALA A 119 -8.62 -19.09 5.02
N ALA A 120 -9.85 -18.77 4.60
CA ALA A 120 -10.97 -19.68 4.60
C ALA A 120 -10.76 -20.86 3.63
N ALA A 121 -10.22 -20.60 2.43
CA ALA A 121 -9.96 -21.62 1.42
C ALA A 121 -8.90 -22.64 1.87
N VAL A 122 -7.87 -22.21 2.61
CA VAL A 122 -6.83 -23.10 3.14
C VAL A 122 -7.19 -23.69 4.51
N SER A 123 -8.27 -23.25 5.12
CA SER A 123 -8.72 -23.75 6.40
C SER A 123 -9.39 -25.12 6.24
N HIS A 124 -9.27 -25.97 7.28
CA HIS A 124 -10.00 -27.25 7.31
C HIS A 124 -11.45 -27.11 7.82
N ARG A 125 -11.95 -25.87 7.99
CA ARG A 125 -13.31 -25.62 8.48
C ARG A 125 -14.30 -25.75 7.33
N LYS A 126 -15.30 -26.65 7.51
CA LYS A 126 -16.43 -26.75 6.58
C LYS A 126 -17.16 -25.40 6.50
N HIS A 127 -17.50 -24.98 5.29
CA HIS A 127 -18.23 -23.73 5.04
C HIS A 127 -17.50 -22.41 5.33
N ALA A 128 -16.22 -22.42 5.71
CA ALA A 128 -15.48 -21.18 5.99
C ALA A 128 -15.53 -20.19 4.79
N VAL A 129 -15.40 -20.70 3.57
CA VAL A 129 -15.52 -19.88 2.34
C VAL A 129 -16.92 -19.28 2.22
N ALA A 130 -17.99 -20.06 2.50
CA ALA A 130 -19.35 -19.56 2.42
C ALA A 130 -19.62 -18.40 3.40
N TYR A 131 -19.01 -18.41 4.57
CA TYR A 131 -19.09 -17.30 5.52
C TYR A 131 -18.30 -16.05 5.09
N ALA A 132 -17.31 -16.19 4.20
CA ALA A 132 -16.56 -15.06 3.68
C ALA A 132 -17.23 -14.39 2.46
N ILE A 133 -18.09 -15.09 1.72
CA ILE A 133 -18.73 -14.57 0.50
C ILE A 133 -19.56 -13.30 0.73
N PRO A 134 -20.44 -13.19 1.75
CA PRO A 134 -21.29 -12.01 1.92
C PRO A 134 -20.47 -10.72 2.08
N GLY A 135 -19.41 -10.75 2.90
CA GLY A 135 -18.53 -9.60 3.06
C GLY A 135 -17.73 -9.27 1.81
N ALA A 136 -17.34 -10.31 1.04
CA ALA A 136 -16.66 -10.10 -0.24
C ALA A 136 -17.56 -9.40 -1.27
N ILE A 137 -18.82 -9.78 -1.35
CA ILE A 137 -19.81 -9.13 -2.22
C ILE A 137 -19.99 -7.66 -1.83
N VAL A 138 -20.16 -7.36 -0.52
CA VAL A 138 -20.33 -5.99 -0.03
C VAL A 138 -19.07 -5.14 -0.32
N ALA A 139 -17.88 -5.66 -0.07
CA ALA A 139 -16.64 -4.94 -0.35
C ALA A 139 -16.44 -4.68 -1.85
N THR A 140 -16.73 -5.67 -2.71
CA THR A 140 -16.63 -5.53 -4.17
C THR A 140 -17.66 -4.52 -4.70
N ALA A 141 -18.90 -4.55 -4.20
CA ALA A 141 -19.89 -3.54 -4.52
C ALA A 141 -19.41 -2.14 -4.14
N GLY A 142 -18.74 -1.99 -3.00
CA GLY A 142 -18.13 -0.73 -2.58
C GLY A 142 -17.10 -0.20 -3.57
N VAL A 143 -16.22 -1.07 -4.09
CA VAL A 143 -15.26 -0.69 -5.14
C VAL A 143 -15.99 -0.24 -6.41
N ILE A 144 -16.99 -1.00 -6.87
CA ILE A 144 -17.77 -0.66 -8.08
C ILE A 144 -18.45 0.71 -7.92
N VAL A 145 -19.06 0.98 -6.77
CA VAL A 145 -19.70 2.27 -6.47
C VAL A 145 -18.69 3.41 -6.53
N SER A 146 -17.48 3.20 -6.02
CA SER A 146 -16.43 4.23 -6.02
C SER A 146 -15.88 4.48 -7.44
N VAL A 147 -15.61 3.44 -8.20
CA VAL A 147 -15.07 3.54 -9.57
C VAL A 147 -16.14 4.07 -10.55
N GLY A 148 -17.42 3.85 -10.27
CA GLY A 148 -18.54 4.46 -10.97
C GLY A 148 -18.67 5.97 -10.75
N GLY A 149 -17.98 6.52 -9.75
CA GLY A 149 -17.97 7.96 -9.45
C GLY A 149 -19.37 8.51 -9.19
N ASN A 150 -19.77 9.60 -9.90
CA ASN A 150 -21.10 10.21 -9.75
C ASN A 150 -22.25 9.30 -10.23
N SER A 151 -21.97 8.30 -11.09
CA SER A 151 -22.96 7.32 -11.56
C SER A 151 -23.25 6.21 -10.53
N GLY A 152 -22.48 6.16 -9.42
CA GLY A 152 -22.66 5.22 -8.32
C GLY A 152 -22.51 3.77 -8.76
N LEU A 153 -23.54 2.95 -8.66
CA LEU A 153 -23.53 1.52 -9.01
C LEU A 153 -23.73 1.28 -10.52
N ASP A 154 -23.30 2.18 -11.36
CA ASP A 154 -23.27 1.97 -12.81
C ASP A 154 -21.99 1.23 -13.22
N TRP A 155 -22.13 -0.06 -13.49
CA TRP A 155 -21.07 -0.96 -13.87
C TRP A 155 -20.51 -0.75 -15.30
N HIS A 156 -21.31 -0.14 -16.19
CA HIS A 156 -20.81 0.24 -17.51
C HIS A 156 -19.83 1.42 -17.39
N VAL A 157 -20.14 2.43 -16.59
CA VAL A 157 -19.25 3.55 -16.29
C VAL A 157 -17.99 3.06 -15.56
N ALA A 158 -18.14 2.20 -14.55
CA ALA A 158 -17.01 1.64 -13.83
C ALA A 158 -16.10 0.83 -14.77
N ALA A 159 -16.66 -0.02 -15.64
CA ALA A 159 -15.91 -0.79 -16.62
C ALA A 159 -15.20 0.11 -17.63
N HIS A 160 -15.85 1.19 -18.08
CA HIS A 160 -15.24 2.18 -18.98
C HIS A 160 -14.06 2.90 -18.31
N ASN A 161 -14.21 3.33 -17.06
CA ASN A 161 -13.15 3.99 -16.30
C ASN A 161 -11.94 3.06 -16.12
N VAL A 162 -12.16 1.81 -15.80
CA VAL A 162 -11.08 0.80 -15.74
C VAL A 162 -10.45 0.59 -17.12
N ALA A 163 -11.24 0.47 -18.16
CA ALA A 163 -10.75 0.21 -19.52
C ALA A 163 -9.94 1.39 -20.08
N SER A 164 -10.21 2.62 -19.66
CA SER A 164 -9.49 3.82 -20.10
C SER A 164 -8.02 3.84 -19.64
N ASN A 165 -7.72 3.27 -18.47
CA ASN A 165 -6.37 3.16 -17.91
C ASN A 165 -6.28 1.88 -17.04
N PRO A 166 -6.20 0.68 -17.63
CA PRO A 166 -6.38 -0.58 -16.91
C PRO A 166 -5.18 -0.96 -16.02
N LEU A 167 -3.96 -0.55 -16.40
CA LEU A 167 -2.74 -0.98 -15.73
C LEU A 167 -2.71 -0.66 -14.22
N PRO A 168 -3.03 0.57 -13.79
CA PRO A 168 -3.10 0.90 -12.36
C PRO A 168 -4.07 0.04 -11.56
N TYR A 169 -5.26 -0.25 -12.10
CA TYR A 169 -6.25 -1.10 -11.42
C TYR A 169 -5.77 -2.56 -11.31
N LEU A 170 -5.14 -3.08 -12.39
CA LEU A 170 -4.55 -4.43 -12.37
C LEU A 170 -3.42 -4.53 -11.36
N LEU A 171 -2.53 -3.53 -11.28
CA LEU A 171 -1.46 -3.49 -10.30
C LEU A 171 -2.00 -3.41 -8.87
N ALA A 172 -3.01 -2.59 -8.62
CA ALA A 172 -3.63 -2.47 -7.30
C ALA A 172 -4.28 -3.78 -6.85
N PHE A 173 -5.03 -4.44 -7.74
CA PHE A 173 -5.67 -5.72 -7.44
C PHE A 173 -4.64 -6.85 -7.26
N ALA A 174 -3.67 -6.97 -8.16
CA ALA A 174 -2.61 -7.97 -8.07
C ALA A 174 -1.76 -7.78 -6.81
N GLY A 175 -1.46 -6.51 -6.46
CA GLY A 175 -0.81 -6.16 -5.21
C GLY A 175 -1.64 -6.57 -3.98
N ALA A 176 -2.94 -6.23 -3.96
CA ALA A 176 -3.85 -6.63 -2.88
C ALA A 176 -3.92 -8.14 -2.71
N PHE A 177 -3.94 -8.89 -3.82
CA PHE A 177 -3.90 -10.36 -3.80
C PHE A 177 -2.57 -10.88 -3.25
N ALA A 178 -1.44 -10.35 -3.73
CA ALA A 178 -0.11 -10.74 -3.24
C ALA A 178 0.07 -10.47 -1.74
N TRP A 179 -0.40 -9.31 -1.26
CA TRP A 179 -0.41 -8.98 0.16
C TRP A 179 -1.26 -9.96 0.97
N SER A 180 -2.42 -10.34 0.44
CA SER A 180 -3.32 -11.29 1.09
C SER A 180 -2.67 -12.68 1.20
N VAL A 181 -2.00 -13.15 0.15
CA VAL A 181 -1.22 -14.39 0.18
C VAL A 181 -0.08 -14.26 1.19
N TYR A 182 0.69 -13.15 1.15
CA TYR A 182 1.78 -12.89 2.11
C TYR A 182 1.28 -12.98 3.55
N ALA A 183 0.16 -12.33 3.86
CA ALA A 183 -0.41 -12.31 5.21
C ALA A 183 -0.81 -13.70 5.70
N VAL A 184 -1.39 -14.54 4.82
CA VAL A 184 -1.82 -15.90 5.16
C VAL A 184 -0.64 -16.85 5.37
N ILE A 185 0.41 -16.76 4.55
CA ILE A 185 1.54 -17.71 4.63
C ILE A 185 2.63 -17.29 5.61
N THR A 186 2.79 -15.99 5.88
CA THR A 186 3.88 -15.46 6.73
C THR A 186 3.95 -16.09 8.12
N PRO A 187 2.85 -16.28 8.87
CA PRO A 187 2.93 -16.87 10.21
C PRO A 187 3.61 -18.23 10.23
N SER A 188 3.38 -19.06 9.22
CA SER A 188 3.98 -20.40 9.13
C SER A 188 5.43 -20.38 8.61
N MET A 189 5.75 -19.44 7.72
CA MET A 189 7.04 -19.39 7.02
C MET A 189 8.09 -18.56 7.73
N ALA A 190 7.70 -17.45 8.35
CA ALA A 190 8.62 -16.50 8.98
C ALA A 190 9.21 -16.99 10.30
N LYS A 191 8.54 -17.93 11.00
CA LYS A 191 8.99 -18.47 12.28
C LYS A 191 9.44 -17.39 13.29
N GLY A 192 8.72 -16.26 13.32
CA GLY A 192 9.02 -15.11 14.16
C GLY A 192 10.15 -14.20 13.67
N TYR A 193 10.67 -14.43 12.47
CA TYR A 193 11.62 -13.52 11.82
C TYR A 193 10.85 -12.36 11.18
N ASP A 194 11.24 -11.13 11.53
CA ASP A 194 10.70 -9.94 10.89
C ASP A 194 11.62 -9.51 9.73
N GLY A 195 11.12 -9.65 8.52
CA GLY A 195 11.84 -9.33 7.30
C GLY A 195 11.67 -7.88 6.83
N THR A 196 10.84 -7.06 7.47
CA THR A 196 10.45 -5.72 6.97
C THR A 196 11.66 -4.85 6.65
N SER A 197 12.61 -4.73 7.60
CA SER A 197 13.82 -3.90 7.41
C SER A 197 14.74 -4.41 6.29
N LEU A 198 14.60 -5.69 5.90
CA LEU A 198 15.35 -6.29 4.79
C LEU A 198 14.61 -6.12 3.46
N PHE A 199 13.28 -6.21 3.49
CA PHE A 199 12.47 -6.16 2.29
C PHE A 199 12.36 -4.73 1.73
N PHE A 200 12.39 -3.70 2.57
CA PHE A 200 12.35 -2.31 2.11
C PHE A 200 13.49 -1.93 1.16
N PRO A 201 14.77 -2.23 1.46
CA PRO A 201 15.85 -2.06 0.48
C PRO A 201 15.60 -2.82 -0.84
N MET A 202 15.00 -4.01 -0.79
CA MET A 202 14.66 -4.77 -2.01
C MET A 202 13.59 -4.05 -2.82
N VAL A 203 12.54 -3.50 -2.19
CA VAL A 203 11.54 -2.64 -2.86
C VAL A 203 12.21 -1.44 -3.49
N THR A 204 13.09 -0.76 -2.74
CA THR A 204 13.88 0.38 -3.24
C THR A 204 14.67 0.02 -4.50
N CYS A 205 15.43 -1.05 -4.47
CA CYS A 205 16.19 -1.51 -5.63
C CYS A 205 15.27 -1.82 -6.83
N THR A 206 14.14 -2.49 -6.59
CA THR A 206 13.16 -2.81 -7.65
C THR A 206 12.59 -1.55 -8.29
N LEU A 207 12.18 -0.57 -7.48
CA LEU A 207 11.64 0.71 -7.98
C LEU A 207 12.68 1.50 -8.76
N TRP A 208 13.95 1.53 -8.32
CA TRP A 208 15.03 2.16 -9.08
C TRP A 208 15.30 1.46 -10.40
N VAL A 209 15.30 0.13 -10.43
CA VAL A 209 15.44 -0.62 -11.69
C VAL A 209 14.31 -0.28 -12.65
N ILE A 210 13.05 -0.26 -12.17
CA ILE A 210 11.89 0.11 -12.99
C ILE A 210 12.03 1.54 -13.48
N HIS A 211 12.40 2.49 -12.62
CA HIS A 211 12.61 3.88 -13.04
C HIS A 211 13.68 4.02 -14.11
N ILE A 212 14.84 3.39 -13.93
CA ILE A 212 15.93 3.42 -14.93
C ILE A 212 15.47 2.79 -16.25
N VAL A 213 14.87 1.61 -16.21
CA VAL A 213 14.41 0.90 -17.42
C VAL A 213 13.36 1.73 -18.16
N THR A 214 12.35 2.26 -17.46
CA THR A 214 11.31 3.07 -18.09
C THR A 214 11.85 4.39 -18.65
N SER A 215 12.84 5.00 -18.02
CA SER A 215 13.49 6.23 -18.49
C SER A 215 14.33 5.96 -19.74
N VAL A 216 15.04 4.83 -19.80
CA VAL A 216 15.83 4.44 -20.98
C VAL A 216 14.92 4.08 -22.15
N VAL A 217 13.89 3.26 -21.92
CA VAL A 217 12.96 2.82 -22.97
C VAL A 217 12.08 3.99 -23.47
N GLY A 218 11.60 4.84 -22.54
CA GLY A 218 10.79 6.01 -22.90
C GLY A 218 11.58 7.06 -23.69
N GLY A 219 12.88 7.24 -23.39
CA GLY A 219 13.76 8.10 -24.16
C GLY A 219 14.06 7.58 -25.59
N ALA A 220 13.98 6.26 -25.79
CA ALA A 220 14.16 5.66 -27.11
C ALA A 220 12.94 5.77 -28.05
N GLY A 221 11.74 5.97 -27.47
CA GLY A 221 10.47 6.06 -28.21
C GLY A 221 10.03 7.47 -28.60
N GLY A 222 10.73 8.52 -28.14
CA GLY A 222 10.46 9.89 -28.47
C GLY A 222 10.98 10.23 -29.88
N SER A 223 10.09 10.20 -30.87
CA SER A 223 10.31 10.78 -32.21
C SER A 223 10.39 12.31 -32.10
N GLY A 224 11.55 12.83 -31.75
CA GLY A 224 11.83 14.25 -31.69
C GLY A 224 13.05 14.56 -32.52
N ASN A 225 12.85 15.30 -33.59
CA ASN A 225 13.79 16.04 -34.47
C ASN A 225 15.28 15.67 -34.41
N ALA A 226 15.79 15.32 -35.57
CA ALA A 226 17.11 14.79 -35.90
C ALA A 226 18.32 15.74 -35.72
N ASP A 227 18.31 16.66 -34.76
CA ASP A 227 19.41 17.58 -34.52
C ASP A 227 19.89 17.63 -33.05
N GLY A 228 20.24 16.47 -32.51
CA GLY A 228 20.90 16.40 -31.24
C GLY A 228 21.04 14.95 -30.77
N ALA A 229 22.25 14.46 -30.78
CA ALA A 229 22.61 13.14 -30.26
C ALA A 229 22.24 12.99 -28.77
N SER A 230 20.95 12.78 -28.53
CA SER A 230 20.45 12.40 -27.20
C SER A 230 20.79 10.92 -27.01
N GLY A 231 21.91 10.66 -26.35
CA GLY A 231 22.38 9.31 -26.09
C GLY A 231 21.30 8.49 -25.39
N VAL A 232 20.74 7.54 -26.13
CA VAL A 232 19.93 6.45 -25.58
C VAL A 232 20.86 5.62 -24.69
N GLY A 233 20.79 5.85 -23.39
CA GLY A 233 21.67 5.14 -22.47
C GLY A 233 21.43 5.50 -21.00
N ILE A 234 21.97 4.68 -20.13
CA ILE A 234 21.93 4.88 -18.66
C ILE A 234 22.47 6.27 -18.28
N SER A 235 23.49 6.80 -19.00
CA SER A 235 24.06 8.13 -18.78
C SER A 235 23.06 9.26 -19.03
N ALA A 236 22.21 9.15 -20.05
CA ALA A 236 21.16 10.14 -20.33
C ALA A 236 20.03 10.05 -19.27
N ALA A 237 19.66 8.85 -18.87
CA ALA A 237 18.70 8.65 -17.78
C ALA A 237 19.20 9.22 -16.44
N LEU A 238 20.48 9.06 -16.13
CA LEU A 238 21.12 9.63 -14.93
C LEU A 238 21.31 11.15 -15.04
N GLY A 239 21.61 11.68 -16.23
CA GLY A 239 21.70 13.12 -16.47
C GLY A 239 20.34 13.82 -16.32
N ASN A 240 19.29 13.19 -16.83
CA ASN A 240 17.91 13.67 -16.65
C ASN A 240 17.48 13.63 -15.17
N LEU A 241 17.90 12.63 -14.40
CA LEU A 241 17.70 12.58 -12.94
C LEU A 241 18.22 13.83 -12.23
N GLY A 242 19.47 14.25 -12.54
CA GLY A 242 20.07 15.46 -11.94
C GLY A 242 19.26 16.72 -12.24
N GLY A 243 18.77 16.87 -13.46
CA GLY A 243 17.92 17.98 -13.87
C GLY A 243 16.56 18.01 -13.14
N TRP A 244 15.91 16.87 -13.03
CA TRP A 244 14.62 16.74 -12.32
C TRP A 244 14.76 17.03 -10.82
N ILE A 245 15.82 16.52 -10.19
CA ILE A 245 16.11 16.72 -8.77
C ILE A 245 16.39 18.18 -8.44
N ALA A 246 17.15 18.88 -9.28
CA ALA A 246 17.59 20.27 -9.06
C ALA A 246 16.45 21.30 -9.18
N VAL A 247 15.38 20.99 -9.90
CA VAL A 247 14.28 21.94 -10.22
C VAL A 247 13.12 21.84 -9.21
N GLN A 248 13.05 20.79 -8.41
CA GLN A 248 11.90 20.58 -7.53
C GLN A 248 11.92 21.52 -6.31
N PRO A 249 10.75 22.11 -5.95
CA PRO A 249 10.65 22.98 -4.79
C PRO A 249 10.89 22.20 -3.49
N VAL A 250 11.32 22.89 -2.45
CA VAL A 250 11.54 22.30 -1.11
C VAL A 250 10.30 21.56 -0.60
N SER A 251 9.11 22.07 -0.91
CA SER A 251 7.83 21.41 -0.53
C SER A 251 7.70 20.00 -1.09
N ALA A 252 8.14 19.74 -2.32
CA ALA A 252 8.11 18.40 -2.91
C ALA A 252 9.04 17.44 -2.14
N TRP A 253 10.22 17.88 -1.73
CA TRP A 253 11.14 17.09 -0.92
C TRP A 253 10.61 16.83 0.49
N LEU A 254 9.96 17.82 1.10
CA LEU A 254 9.28 17.64 2.39
C LEU A 254 8.18 16.59 2.27
N THR A 255 7.43 16.56 1.15
CA THR A 255 6.40 15.55 0.89
C THR A 255 7.02 14.15 0.77
N VAL A 256 8.18 14.01 0.11
CA VAL A 256 8.94 12.74 0.06
C VAL A 256 9.29 12.26 1.48
N VAL A 257 9.84 13.15 2.31
CA VAL A 257 10.20 12.80 3.70
C VAL A 257 8.96 12.43 4.50
N PHE A 258 7.87 13.17 4.34
CA PHE A 258 6.62 12.88 5.03
C PHE A 258 6.03 11.52 4.60
N ALA A 259 6.05 11.20 3.31
CA ALA A 259 5.63 9.91 2.79
C ALA A 259 6.53 8.77 3.31
N ALA A 260 7.86 8.98 3.33
CA ALA A 260 8.81 8.02 3.88
C ALA A 260 8.59 7.75 5.38
N VAL A 261 8.32 8.80 6.16
CA VAL A 261 7.98 8.68 7.59
C VAL A 261 6.64 7.96 7.75
N ALA A 262 5.64 8.26 6.91
CA ALA A 262 4.33 7.61 6.98
C ALA A 262 4.44 6.10 6.73
N ILE A 263 5.18 5.68 5.70
CA ILE A 263 5.32 4.26 5.39
C ILE A 263 6.22 3.53 6.39
N ALA A 264 7.44 4.02 6.62
CA ALA A 264 8.40 3.39 7.52
C ALA A 264 7.92 3.43 8.98
N GLY A 265 7.38 4.57 9.42
CA GLY A 265 6.79 4.75 10.74
C GLY A 265 5.56 3.87 10.95
N GLY A 266 4.71 3.74 9.93
CA GLY A 266 3.58 2.82 9.94
C GLY A 266 4.01 1.39 10.22
N TYR A 267 4.99 0.86 9.49
CA TYR A 267 5.51 -0.49 9.72
C TYR A 267 6.20 -0.64 11.07
N ALA A 268 6.91 0.38 11.55
CA ALA A 268 7.53 0.36 12.87
C ALA A 268 6.49 0.33 14.00
N CYS A 269 5.48 1.21 13.93
CA CYS A 269 4.38 1.28 14.89
C CYS A 269 3.54 0.00 14.90
N TRP A 270 3.19 -0.53 13.73
CA TRP A 270 2.44 -1.78 13.60
C TRP A 270 3.18 -2.94 14.22
N GLY A 271 4.47 -3.10 13.87
CA GLY A 271 5.30 -4.15 14.43
C GLY A 271 5.46 -4.06 15.96
N TYR A 272 5.59 -2.85 16.51
CA TYR A 272 5.62 -2.65 17.96
C TYR A 272 4.28 -3.03 18.62
N GLY A 273 3.16 -2.60 18.01
CA GLY A 273 1.81 -2.92 18.48
C GLY A 273 1.52 -4.41 18.48
N ILE A 274 1.94 -5.17 17.45
CA ILE A 274 1.79 -6.63 17.39
C ILE A 274 2.53 -7.32 18.53
N LEU A 275 3.73 -6.85 18.86
CA LEU A 275 4.57 -7.49 19.87
C LEU A 275 4.14 -7.19 21.32
N HIS A 276 3.55 -6.01 21.57
CA HIS A 276 3.33 -5.50 22.93
C HIS A 276 1.88 -5.09 23.21
N GLY A 277 1.06 -4.95 22.16
CA GLY A 277 -0.34 -4.50 22.25
C GLY A 277 -1.37 -5.59 22.01
N SER A 278 -2.61 -5.18 21.73
CA SER A 278 -3.71 -6.06 21.35
C SER A 278 -3.83 -6.14 19.84
N MET A 279 -3.36 -7.22 19.24
CA MET A 279 -3.46 -7.48 17.81
C MET A 279 -4.92 -7.53 17.33
N GLU A 280 -5.84 -8.06 18.16
CA GLU A 280 -7.26 -8.12 17.82
C GLU A 280 -7.87 -6.71 17.68
N THR A 281 -7.57 -5.81 18.62
CA THR A 281 -8.04 -4.41 18.56
C THR A 281 -7.47 -3.69 17.32
N MET A 282 -6.20 -3.89 17.03
CA MET A 282 -5.54 -3.29 15.87
C MET A 282 -6.11 -3.82 14.54
N ALA A 283 -6.37 -5.12 14.45
CA ALA A 283 -6.98 -5.73 13.27
C ALA A 283 -8.39 -5.17 13.01
N VAL A 284 -9.21 -5.02 14.05
CA VAL A 284 -10.55 -4.40 13.90
C VAL A 284 -10.43 -2.93 13.51
N ALA A 285 -9.54 -2.18 14.14
CA ALA A 285 -9.32 -0.77 13.82
C ALA A 285 -8.82 -0.57 12.38
N SER A 286 -8.05 -1.51 11.81
CA SER A 286 -7.56 -1.41 10.42
C SER A 286 -8.68 -1.45 9.38
N TYR A 287 -9.87 -1.93 9.71
CA TYR A 287 -11.02 -1.86 8.80
C TYR A 287 -11.53 -0.43 8.56
N ALA A 288 -11.11 0.53 9.38
CA ALA A 288 -11.36 1.95 9.13
C ALA A 288 -10.42 2.56 8.06
N THR A 289 -9.33 1.87 7.70
CA THR A 289 -8.30 2.39 6.78
C THR A 289 -8.87 2.86 5.43
N PRO A 290 -9.80 2.16 4.76
CA PRO A 290 -10.35 2.62 3.49
C PRO A 290 -11.00 4.01 3.61
N VAL A 291 -11.82 4.22 4.64
CA VAL A 291 -12.54 5.49 4.87
C VAL A 291 -11.56 6.60 5.25
N LEU A 292 -10.63 6.30 6.17
CA LEU A 292 -9.60 7.26 6.60
C LEU A 292 -8.69 7.66 5.43
N SER A 293 -8.32 6.70 4.57
CA SER A 293 -7.46 6.97 3.42
C SER A 293 -8.16 7.81 2.35
N VAL A 294 -9.42 7.53 2.08
CA VAL A 294 -10.23 8.36 1.17
C VAL A 294 -10.31 9.79 1.71
N GLY A 295 -10.61 9.96 2.99
CA GLY A 295 -10.65 11.28 3.64
C GLY A 295 -9.30 12.00 3.62
N ALA A 296 -8.22 11.29 3.96
CA ALA A 296 -6.87 11.83 3.93
C ALA A 296 -6.45 12.24 2.51
N SER A 297 -6.71 11.39 1.52
CA SER A 297 -6.42 11.71 0.12
C SER A 297 -7.24 12.87 -0.40
N ALA A 298 -8.53 12.97 -0.03
CA ALA A 298 -9.37 14.11 -0.39
C ALA A 298 -8.81 15.43 0.14
N LEU A 299 -8.36 15.43 1.40
CA LEU A 299 -7.73 16.60 2.02
C LEU A 299 -6.38 16.94 1.38
N LEU A 300 -5.50 15.96 1.21
CA LEU A 300 -4.14 16.16 0.68
C LEU A 300 -4.16 16.58 -0.81
N LEU A 301 -5.08 16.05 -1.59
CA LEU A 301 -5.19 16.29 -3.03
C LEU A 301 -6.23 17.38 -3.36
N HIS A 302 -6.80 18.03 -2.34
CA HIS A 302 -7.84 19.06 -2.48
C HIS A 302 -9.03 18.61 -3.35
N LEU A 303 -9.47 17.36 -3.19
CA LEU A 303 -10.57 16.78 -3.95
C LEU A 303 -11.90 16.93 -3.22
N SER A 304 -12.92 17.38 -3.92
CA SER A 304 -14.32 17.26 -3.49
C SER A 304 -14.87 15.91 -3.99
N LEU A 305 -14.86 14.91 -3.11
CA LEU A 305 -15.37 13.58 -3.44
C LEU A 305 -16.91 13.57 -3.34
N SER A 306 -17.53 12.92 -4.31
CA SER A 306 -18.99 12.77 -4.36
C SER A 306 -19.50 11.80 -3.29
N LEU A 307 -20.80 11.88 -2.99
CA LEU A 307 -21.44 10.97 -2.03
C LEU A 307 -21.25 9.48 -2.39
N PRO A 308 -21.39 9.03 -3.66
CA PRO A 308 -21.10 7.66 -4.03
C PRO A 308 -19.69 7.19 -3.65
N PHE A 309 -18.69 8.06 -3.76
CA PHE A 309 -17.32 7.74 -3.32
C PHE A 309 -17.23 7.38 -1.85
N TRP A 310 -17.86 8.19 -0.98
CA TRP A 310 -17.92 7.93 0.46
C TRP A 310 -18.71 6.66 0.78
N CYS A 311 -19.83 6.46 0.09
CA CYS A 311 -20.63 5.23 0.21
C CYS A 311 -19.79 4.01 -0.17
N GLY A 312 -19.01 4.09 -1.25
CA GLY A 312 -18.10 3.01 -1.67
C GLY A 312 -17.05 2.69 -0.64
N ALA A 313 -16.37 3.69 -0.08
CA ALA A 313 -15.37 3.49 0.97
C ALA A 313 -15.98 2.86 2.24
N LEU A 314 -17.17 3.30 2.63
CA LEU A 314 -17.91 2.71 3.76
C LEU A 314 -18.32 1.26 3.48
N LEU A 315 -18.74 0.92 2.26
CA LEU A 315 -19.08 -0.44 1.87
C LEU A 315 -17.86 -1.36 1.90
N VAL A 316 -16.69 -0.90 1.44
CA VAL A 316 -15.43 -1.66 1.53
C VAL A 316 -15.08 -1.96 2.98
N ALA A 317 -15.17 -0.96 3.85
CA ALA A 317 -14.94 -1.13 5.29
C ALA A 317 -15.97 -2.08 5.91
N ALA A 318 -17.25 -1.88 5.61
CA ALA A 318 -18.35 -2.70 6.13
C ALA A 318 -18.23 -4.17 5.67
N GLY A 319 -17.86 -4.42 4.42
CA GLY A 319 -17.61 -5.77 3.90
C GLY A 319 -16.50 -6.48 4.66
N SER A 320 -15.41 -5.77 4.97
CA SER A 320 -14.31 -6.32 5.76
C SER A 320 -14.72 -6.64 7.20
N VAL A 321 -15.48 -5.74 7.85
CA VAL A 321 -16.04 -5.97 9.19
C VAL A 321 -17.02 -7.15 9.19
N LEU A 322 -17.88 -7.24 8.17
CA LEU A 322 -18.84 -8.34 8.03
C LEU A 322 -18.11 -9.69 7.90
N ASN A 323 -17.05 -9.75 7.09
CA ASN A 323 -16.20 -10.92 6.97
C ASN A 323 -15.62 -11.35 8.32
N TRP A 324 -15.09 -10.41 9.09
CA TRP A 324 -14.53 -10.69 10.41
C TRP A 324 -15.61 -11.22 11.40
N LEU A 325 -16.80 -10.62 11.39
CA LEU A 325 -17.90 -11.06 12.26
C LEU A 325 -18.38 -12.47 11.93
N LEU A 326 -18.52 -12.80 10.65
CA LEU A 326 -19.02 -14.11 10.19
C LEU A 326 -17.99 -15.22 10.40
N GLN A 327 -16.70 -14.92 10.35
CA GLN A 327 -15.63 -15.90 10.59
C GLN A 327 -15.46 -16.25 12.10
N LYS A 328 -16.00 -15.46 13.00
CA LYS A 328 -16.01 -15.76 14.45
C LYS A 328 -17.04 -16.84 14.84
N ARG A 329 -18.00 -17.14 13.96
CA ARG A 329 -18.99 -18.19 14.16
C ARG A 329 -18.47 -19.54 13.68
#